data_a13c1decade325f6274cf0a5fd53bcdb
#
_entry.id   a13c1decade325f6274cf0a5fd53bcdb
#
_cell.length_a   1.000
_cell.length_b   1.000
_cell.length_c   1.000
_cell.angle_alpha   90.00
_cell.angle_beta   90.00
_cell.angle_gamma   90.00
#
_symmetry.space_group_name_H-M   'P 1'
#
loop_
_entity.id
_entity.type
_entity.pdbx_description
1 polymer ?
#
loop_
_entity_poly.entity_id
_entity_poly.type
_entity_poly.pdbx_seq_one_letter_code
_entity_poly.pdbx_strand_id
1 'polypeptide(L)'
;MELRFMKWCDTSEKILTWNSEEVIIAYISPIDNKRHRYFPDFLIQTEKGWTLIEVKPQVQTKPPKKLIVENLTLKKKRRYVNAVQTWLVNEAKWKAAEQICKKKGWKFQIMTEKQLQPDK
;
A
#
# COMPACT_ATOMS: atom_id res chain seq x y z
N MET A 1 0.30 12.54 1.23
CA MET A 1 -0.75 11.67 1.80
C MET A 1 -0.45 11.18 3.21
N GLU A 2 0.81 10.88 3.53
CA GLU A 2 1.15 10.41 4.87
C GLU A 2 0.82 11.43 5.97
N LEU A 3 1.07 12.71 5.71
CA LEU A 3 0.72 13.77 6.66
C LEU A 3 -0.78 13.87 6.88
N ARG A 4 -1.58 13.69 5.82
CA ARG A 4 -3.04 13.64 5.95
C ARG A 4 -3.49 12.46 6.81
N PHE A 5 -2.85 11.32 6.63
CA PHE A 5 -3.15 10.14 7.43
C PHE A 5 -2.82 10.38 8.92
N MET A 6 -1.69 10.97 9.21
CA MET A 6 -1.31 11.31 10.58
C MET A 6 -2.33 12.26 11.23
N LYS A 7 -2.76 13.29 10.50
CA LYS A 7 -3.80 14.21 10.99
C LYS A 7 -5.14 13.50 11.18
N TRP A 8 -5.49 12.60 10.26
CA TRP A 8 -6.71 11.82 10.38
C TRP A 8 -6.68 10.93 11.62
N CYS A 9 -5.54 10.30 11.91
CA CYS A 9 -5.37 9.50 13.13
C CYS A 9 -5.53 10.33 14.40
N ASP A 10 -4.92 11.52 14.42
CA ASP A 10 -4.96 12.39 15.60
C ASP A 10 -6.36 12.95 15.86
N THR A 11 -7.17 13.11 14.82
CA THR A 11 -8.52 13.67 14.95
C THR A 11 -9.61 12.61 15.07
N SER A 12 -9.29 11.34 14.83
CA SER A 12 -10.28 10.26 14.88
C SER A 12 -10.38 9.70 16.29
N GLU A 13 -11.58 9.78 16.87
CA GLU A 13 -11.86 9.23 18.21
C GLU A 13 -11.81 7.71 18.26
N LYS A 14 -11.90 7.04 17.10
CA LYS A 14 -11.88 5.57 17.00
C LYS A 14 -10.48 4.99 17.07
N ILE A 15 -9.44 5.80 16.89
CA ILE A 15 -8.07 5.34 16.89
C ILE A 15 -7.45 5.60 18.26
N LEU A 16 -7.09 4.51 18.95
CA LEU A 16 -6.49 4.55 20.28
C LEU A 16 -5.01 4.90 20.24
N THR A 17 -4.29 4.37 19.24
CA THR A 17 -2.87 4.64 19.05
C THR A 17 -2.48 4.35 17.61
N TRP A 18 -1.36 4.93 17.16
CA TRP A 18 -0.81 4.67 15.85
C TRP A 18 0.71 4.77 15.88
N ASN A 19 1.37 3.97 15.04
CA ASN A 19 2.81 3.95 14.87
C ASN A 19 3.14 3.95 13.38
N SER A 20 4.24 4.59 12.99
CA SER A 20 4.70 4.61 11.60
C SER A 20 5.94 3.74 11.42
N GLU A 21 5.95 2.94 10.34
CA GLU A 21 7.12 2.18 9.88
C GLU A 21 7.76 1.22 10.89
N GLU A 22 7.02 0.75 11.91
CA GLU A 22 7.55 -0.18 12.91
C GLU A 22 7.42 -1.65 12.54
N VAL A 23 6.55 -1.99 11.58
CA VAL A 23 6.33 -3.37 11.16
C VAL A 23 7.17 -3.66 9.93
N ILE A 24 7.90 -4.78 9.95
CA ILE A 24 8.73 -5.21 8.83
C ILE A 24 8.16 -6.53 8.31
N ILE A 25 7.87 -6.57 7.01
CA ILE A 25 7.31 -7.75 6.36
C ILE A 25 8.27 -8.21 5.27
N ALA A 26 8.69 -9.47 5.34
CA ALA A 26 9.49 -10.07 4.28
C ALA A 26 8.59 -10.55 3.14
N TYR A 27 8.98 -10.28 1.91
CA TYR A 27 8.29 -10.77 0.72
C TYR A 27 9.31 -11.16 -0.34
N ILE A 28 8.89 -11.96 -1.31
CA ILE A 28 9.72 -12.31 -2.47
C ILE A 28 9.30 -11.41 -3.63
N SER A 29 10.24 -10.61 -4.12
CA SER A 29 9.98 -9.75 -5.26
C SER A 29 9.86 -10.57 -6.54
N PRO A 30 8.79 -10.36 -7.35
CA PRO A 30 8.66 -11.06 -8.63
C PRO A 30 9.63 -10.55 -9.69
N ILE A 31 10.33 -9.46 -9.44
CA ILE A 31 11.26 -8.88 -10.41
C ILE A 31 12.61 -9.59 -10.38
N ASP A 32 13.16 -9.88 -9.19
CA ASP A 32 14.46 -10.48 -9.03
C ASP A 32 14.44 -11.84 -8.30
N ASN A 33 13.27 -12.29 -7.88
CA ASN A 33 13.07 -13.54 -7.14
C ASN A 33 13.83 -13.58 -5.81
N LYS A 34 14.18 -12.42 -5.25
CA LYS A 34 14.91 -12.30 -4.00
C LYS A 34 14.01 -11.84 -2.89
N ARG A 35 14.42 -12.14 -1.64
CA ARG A 35 13.73 -11.69 -0.45
C ARG A 35 14.01 -10.21 -0.20
N HIS A 36 12.95 -9.43 -0.02
CA HIS A 36 13.03 -8.01 0.29
C HIS A 36 12.25 -7.72 1.56
N ARG A 37 12.49 -6.55 2.15
CA ARG A 37 11.76 -6.06 3.30
C ARG A 37 10.75 -5.01 2.85
N TYR A 38 9.53 -5.12 3.39
CA TYR A 38 8.47 -4.16 3.16
C TYR A 38 8.10 -3.51 4.48
N PHE A 39 8.04 -2.19 4.50
CA PHE A 39 7.69 -1.38 5.66
C PHE A 39 6.34 -0.73 5.39
N PRO A 40 5.22 -1.32 5.87
CA PRO A 40 3.92 -0.66 5.75
C PRO A 40 3.94 0.70 6.44
N ASP A 41 3.13 1.63 5.95
CA ASP A 41 3.20 3.01 6.41
C ASP A 41 2.82 3.17 7.88
N PHE A 42 1.74 2.52 8.33
CA PHE A 42 1.23 2.70 9.67
C PHE A 42 0.63 1.43 10.24
N LEU A 43 0.70 1.32 11.56
CA LEU A 43 -0.06 0.35 12.34
C LEU A 43 -0.95 1.12 13.30
N ILE A 44 -2.25 0.89 13.25
CA ILE A 44 -3.20 1.56 14.14
C ILE A 44 -3.89 0.57 15.06
N GLN A 45 -4.23 1.02 16.25
CA GLN A 45 -5.04 0.28 17.19
C GLN A 45 -6.39 0.97 17.36
N THR A 46 -7.46 0.19 17.21
CA THR A 46 -8.82 0.64 17.46
C THR A 46 -9.45 -0.28 18.51
N GLU A 47 -10.68 0.00 18.93
CA GLU A 47 -11.43 -0.88 19.81
C GLU A 47 -11.59 -2.30 19.25
N LYS A 48 -11.56 -2.45 17.93
CA LYS A 48 -11.70 -3.74 17.27
C LYS A 48 -10.39 -4.49 17.09
N GLY A 49 -9.25 -3.89 17.47
CA GLY A 49 -7.93 -4.51 17.36
C GLY A 49 -6.98 -3.70 16.49
N TRP A 50 -5.98 -4.37 15.93
CA TRP A 50 -4.91 -3.75 15.16
C TRP A 50 -5.20 -3.81 13.67
N THR A 51 -4.88 -2.72 12.96
CA THR A 51 -4.98 -2.63 11.51
C THR A 51 -3.68 -2.10 10.95
N LEU A 52 -3.12 -2.82 9.98
CA LEU A 52 -1.94 -2.41 9.24
C LEU A 52 -2.40 -1.58 8.03
N ILE A 53 -1.84 -0.39 7.84
CA ILE A 53 -2.29 0.58 6.84
C ILE A 53 -1.19 0.86 5.84
N GLU A 54 -1.53 0.77 4.57
CA GLU A 54 -0.73 1.28 3.45
C GLU A 54 -1.48 2.46 2.83
N VAL A 55 -0.80 3.60 2.67
CA VAL A 55 -1.38 4.79 2.06
C VAL A 55 -0.88 4.91 0.63
N LYS A 56 -1.80 4.86 -0.34
CA LYS A 56 -1.46 4.93 -1.77
C LYS A 56 -2.46 5.81 -2.51
N PRO A 57 -2.03 6.57 -3.53
CA PRO A 57 -2.99 7.20 -4.44
C PRO A 57 -3.88 6.15 -5.10
N GLN A 58 -5.14 6.48 -5.31
CA GLN A 58 -6.11 5.52 -5.87
C GLN A 58 -5.65 4.95 -7.21
N VAL A 59 -4.99 5.75 -8.03
CA VAL A 59 -4.49 5.29 -9.33
C VAL A 59 -3.50 4.13 -9.17
N GLN A 60 -2.78 4.04 -8.05
CA GLN A 60 -1.82 2.97 -7.79
C GLN A 60 -2.44 1.72 -7.16
N THR A 61 -3.73 1.74 -6.85
CA THR A 61 -4.43 0.57 -6.30
C THR A 61 -4.98 -0.35 -7.36
N LYS A 62 -4.78 -0.01 -8.64
CA LYS A 62 -5.24 -0.79 -9.78
C LYS A 62 -4.07 -1.08 -10.71
N PRO A 63 -4.12 -2.21 -11.47
CA PRO A 63 -3.06 -2.47 -12.45
C PRO A 63 -3.04 -1.41 -13.53
N PRO A 64 -1.87 -1.17 -14.15
CA PRO A 64 -1.78 -0.25 -15.29
C PRO A 64 -2.68 -0.70 -16.43
N LYS A 65 -3.27 0.25 -17.13
CA LYS A 65 -4.09 -0.05 -18.31
C LYS A 65 -3.21 -0.64 -19.41
N LYS A 66 -3.72 -1.66 -20.10
CA LYS A 66 -3.03 -2.20 -21.26
C LYS A 66 -2.84 -1.11 -22.32
N LEU A 67 -1.61 -0.99 -22.82
CA LEU A 67 -1.31 -0.09 -23.92
C LEU A 67 -1.53 -0.81 -25.25
N ILE A 68 -2.09 -0.09 -26.23
CA ILE A 68 -2.08 -0.51 -27.61
C ILE A 68 -0.65 -0.29 -28.10
N VAL A 69 0.04 -1.38 -28.47
CA VAL A 69 1.48 -1.38 -28.73
C VAL A 69 1.85 -0.68 -30.04
N GLU A 70 0.88 -0.49 -30.95
CA GLU A 70 1.12 0.18 -32.23
C GLU A 70 1.44 1.66 -32.00
N ASN A 71 2.52 2.12 -32.61
CA ASN A 71 2.95 3.53 -32.62
C ASN A 71 3.43 4.08 -31.26
N LEU A 72 3.83 3.22 -30.31
CA LEU A 72 4.40 3.69 -29.07
C LEU A 72 5.88 4.05 -29.23
N THR A 73 6.27 5.19 -28.66
CA THR A 73 7.68 5.54 -28.54
C THR A 73 8.38 4.61 -27.56
N LEU A 74 9.70 4.48 -27.68
CA LEU A 74 10.50 3.70 -26.75
C LEU A 74 10.33 4.21 -25.31
N LYS A 75 10.22 5.53 -25.13
CA LYS A 75 10.01 6.16 -23.83
C LYS A 75 8.69 5.72 -23.20
N LYS A 76 7.60 5.67 -23.98
CA LYS A 76 6.29 5.21 -23.50
C LYS A 76 6.30 3.73 -23.15
N LYS A 77 6.98 2.91 -23.94
CA LYS A 77 7.14 1.48 -23.67
C LYS A 77 7.87 1.24 -22.34
N ARG A 78 8.97 1.96 -22.09
CA ARG A 78 9.73 1.86 -20.84
C ARG A 78 8.90 2.28 -19.65
N ARG A 79 8.12 3.36 -19.78
CA ARG A 79 7.23 3.84 -18.73
C ARG A 79 6.18 2.79 -18.37
N TYR A 80 5.61 2.15 -19.38
CA TYR A 80 4.63 1.08 -19.18
C TYR A 80 5.25 -0.13 -18.49
N VAL A 81 6.42 -0.59 -18.93
CA VAL A 81 7.12 -1.71 -18.29
C VAL A 81 7.40 -1.39 -16.83
N ASN A 82 7.88 -0.19 -16.52
CA ASN A 82 8.15 0.22 -15.14
C ASN A 82 6.87 0.24 -14.30
N ALA A 83 5.76 0.71 -14.85
CA ALA A 83 4.48 0.73 -14.17
C ALA A 83 3.99 -0.69 -13.85
N VAL A 84 4.14 -1.62 -14.79
CA VAL A 84 3.77 -3.02 -14.58
C VAL A 84 4.65 -3.66 -13.49
N GLN A 85 5.96 -3.42 -13.54
CA GLN A 85 6.88 -3.95 -12.53
C GLN A 85 6.54 -3.42 -11.14
N THR A 86 6.27 -2.12 -11.02
CA THR A 86 5.87 -1.50 -9.74
C THR A 86 4.58 -2.12 -9.22
N TRP A 87 3.61 -2.33 -10.10
CA TRP A 87 2.35 -2.98 -9.72
C TRP A 87 2.58 -4.40 -9.19
N LEU A 88 3.40 -5.20 -9.89
CA LEU A 88 3.68 -6.57 -9.48
C LEU A 88 4.37 -6.63 -8.11
N VAL A 89 5.31 -5.73 -7.86
CA VAL A 89 5.99 -5.62 -6.56
C VAL A 89 5.01 -5.23 -5.47
N ASN A 90 4.17 -4.23 -5.71
CA ASN A 90 3.16 -3.80 -4.74
C ASN A 90 2.18 -4.93 -4.42
N GLU A 91 1.73 -5.65 -5.42
CA GLU A 91 0.83 -6.80 -5.22
C GLU A 91 1.48 -7.87 -4.35
N ALA A 92 2.76 -8.18 -4.59
CA ALA A 92 3.51 -9.14 -3.77
C ALA A 92 3.64 -8.67 -2.32
N LYS A 93 3.94 -7.38 -2.12
CA LYS A 93 4.01 -6.78 -0.78
C LYS A 93 2.68 -6.90 -0.04
N TRP A 94 1.59 -6.57 -0.72
CA TRP A 94 0.26 -6.56 -0.10
C TRP A 94 -0.22 -7.96 0.23
N LYS A 95 0.06 -8.95 -0.63
CA LYS A 95 -0.25 -10.35 -0.32
C LYS A 95 0.51 -10.85 0.89
N ALA A 96 1.79 -10.50 1.00
CA ALA A 96 2.59 -10.84 2.18
C ALA A 96 2.04 -10.18 3.45
N ALA A 97 1.63 -8.90 3.35
CA ALA A 97 1.03 -8.17 4.46
C ALA A 97 -0.29 -8.83 4.92
N GLU A 98 -1.13 -9.23 3.97
CA GLU A 98 -2.39 -9.91 4.29
C GLU A 98 -2.16 -11.23 5.03
N GLN A 99 -1.15 -12.00 4.62
CA GLN A 99 -0.81 -13.26 5.27
C GLN A 99 -0.32 -13.05 6.70
N ILE A 100 0.55 -12.06 6.92
CA ILE A 100 1.05 -11.72 8.25
C ILE A 100 -0.09 -11.24 9.15
N CYS A 101 -0.95 -10.36 8.63
CA CYS A 101 -2.10 -9.85 9.38
C CYS A 101 -3.05 -10.98 9.77
N LYS A 102 -3.30 -11.91 8.87
CA LYS A 102 -4.15 -13.08 9.13
C LYS A 102 -3.58 -13.92 10.28
N LYS A 103 -2.28 -14.14 10.31
CA LYS A 103 -1.62 -14.89 11.38
C LYS A 103 -1.72 -14.20 12.74
N LYS A 104 -1.64 -12.86 12.74
CA LYS A 104 -1.66 -12.05 13.97
C LYS A 104 -3.06 -11.66 14.43
N GLY A 105 -4.08 -11.96 13.63
CA GLY A 105 -5.44 -11.50 13.92
C GLY A 105 -5.64 -10.01 13.64
N TRP A 106 -4.80 -9.42 12.83
CA TRP A 106 -4.88 -8.02 12.42
C TRP A 106 -5.66 -7.89 11.11
N LYS A 107 -6.06 -6.66 10.80
CA LYS A 107 -6.60 -6.30 9.50
C LYS A 107 -5.53 -5.62 8.67
N PHE A 108 -5.59 -5.77 7.34
CA PHE A 108 -4.77 -5.00 6.41
C PHE A 108 -5.68 -4.16 5.54
N GLN A 109 -5.36 -2.87 5.42
CA GLN A 109 -6.17 -1.94 4.63
C GLN A 109 -5.27 -1.01 3.83
N ILE A 110 -5.63 -0.81 2.55
CA ILE A 110 -5.01 0.21 1.71
C ILE A 110 -5.95 1.42 1.73
N MET A 111 -5.43 2.56 2.17
CA MET A 111 -6.19 3.81 2.20
C MET A 111 -5.72 4.73 1.08
N THR A 112 -6.66 5.38 0.44
CA THR A 112 -6.40 6.32 -0.64
C THR A 112 -6.77 7.72 -0.19
N GLU A 113 -6.50 8.73 -1.04
CA GLU A 113 -6.90 10.10 -0.81
C GLU A 113 -8.41 10.25 -0.57
N LYS A 114 -9.21 9.32 -1.08
CA LYS A 114 -10.66 9.37 -0.90
C LYS A 114 -11.08 9.13 0.55
N GLN A 115 -10.45 8.17 1.22
CA GLN A 115 -10.75 7.90 2.62
C GLN A 115 -10.20 8.96 3.56
N LEU A 116 -9.17 9.70 3.12
CA LEU A 116 -8.52 10.72 3.93
C LEU A 116 -9.04 12.14 3.67
N GLN A 117 -10.03 12.29 2.80
CA GLN A 117 -10.64 13.59 2.57
C GLN A 117 -11.39 14.05 3.82
N PRO A 118 -11.21 15.33 4.22
CA PRO A 118 -11.99 15.85 5.34
C PRO A 118 -13.46 15.88 4.97
N ASP A 119 -14.30 15.56 5.92
CA ASP A 119 -15.75 15.67 5.78
C ASP A 119 -16.11 17.12 5.53
N LYS A 120 -16.90 17.35 4.50
CA LYS A 120 -17.40 18.69 4.21
C LYS A 120 -18.65 18.98 5.03
#